data_57314f69fb328662aaeaa534422d028c
#
_entry.id   57314f69fb328662aaeaa534422d028c
#
_cell.length_a   1.000
_cell.length_b   1.000
_cell.length_c   1.000
_cell.angle_alpha   90.00
_cell.angle_beta   90.00
_cell.angle_gamma   90.00
#
_symmetry.space_group_name_H-M   'P 1'
#
loop_
_entity.id
_entity.type
_entity.pdbx_description
1 polymer ?
#
loop_
_entity_poly.entity_id
_entity_poly.type
_entity_poly.pdbx_seq_one_letter_code
_entity_poly.pdbx_strand_id
1 'polypeptide(L)'
;VGSAFALEKNDFAFPTYREHGVAWMRGVDPMKIMEVYRGISNGGWDPLEHRCNSYTIVIGNQVLNGVGYAMGCTLDQSDDAAITYFGDGATAQGDVNEGFVFASTFDAPVVFFCQNNQWAISQPSEKFVKTPIYKRADGFGFPGVLVDGNDILAVIAVTKKALDRARSGAGPTLIEAFTYRMGAHTTSDDPTRYRHENDLQN
;
A
#
# COMPACT_ATOMS: atom_id res chain seq x y z
N VAL A 1 8.12 -1.63 -6.19
CA VAL A 1 8.68 -1.22 -7.50
C VAL A 1 7.67 -1.51 -8.62
N GLY A 2 7.21 -2.77 -8.78
CA GLY A 2 6.29 -3.12 -9.86
C GLY A 2 5.00 -2.30 -9.87
N SER A 3 4.36 -2.12 -8.71
CA SER A 3 3.16 -1.29 -8.59
C SER A 3 3.42 0.18 -8.94
N ALA A 4 4.57 0.73 -8.54
CA ALA A 4 4.94 2.10 -8.87
C ALA A 4 5.27 2.29 -10.36
N PHE A 5 5.76 1.24 -11.03
CA PHE A 5 5.99 1.26 -12.48
C PHE A 5 4.69 1.38 -13.28
N ALA A 6 3.59 0.87 -12.73
CA ALA A 6 2.26 0.95 -13.36
C ALA A 6 1.60 2.34 -13.24
N LEU A 7 2.11 3.22 -12.37
CA LEU A 7 1.57 4.57 -12.17
C LEU A 7 1.87 5.47 -13.38
N GLU A 8 0.89 6.27 -13.75
CA GLU A 8 1.07 7.36 -14.69
C GLU A 8 1.66 8.60 -13.99
N LYS A 9 2.01 9.61 -14.78
CA LYS A 9 2.71 10.80 -14.29
C LYS A 9 1.94 11.51 -13.17
N ASN A 10 0.64 11.63 -13.32
CA ASN A 10 -0.20 12.43 -12.42
C ASN A 10 -0.79 11.60 -11.28
N ASP A 11 -0.77 10.26 -11.37
CA ASP A 11 -1.22 9.42 -10.25
C ASP A 11 -0.46 9.73 -8.98
N PHE A 12 -1.12 9.57 -7.83
CA PHE A 12 -0.55 9.91 -6.55
C PHE A 12 -0.36 8.68 -5.66
N ALA A 13 0.84 8.50 -5.11
CA ALA A 13 1.17 7.41 -4.21
C ALA A 13 1.12 7.83 -2.74
N PHE A 14 0.47 7.02 -1.91
CA PHE A 14 0.38 7.20 -0.46
C PHE A 14 1.09 6.03 0.25
N PRO A 15 2.42 6.15 0.46
CA PRO A 15 3.23 5.11 1.09
C PRO A 15 3.05 5.08 2.62
N THR A 16 3.47 3.99 3.24
CA THR A 16 3.77 3.92 4.66
C THR A 16 5.19 4.47 4.91
N TYR A 17 6.02 3.73 5.63
CA TYR A 17 7.41 4.10 5.93
C TYR A 17 8.44 3.14 5.28
N ARG A 18 8.01 2.19 4.45
CA ARG A 18 8.90 1.17 3.85
C ARG A 18 8.91 1.13 2.32
N GLU A 19 8.07 1.89 1.68
CA GLU A 19 7.94 1.89 0.23
C GLU A 19 9.05 2.72 -0.46
N HIS A 20 10.32 2.50 -0.05
CA HIS A 20 11.47 3.22 -0.61
C HIS A 20 11.58 3.08 -2.12
N GLY A 21 11.26 1.86 -2.63
CA GLY A 21 11.22 1.61 -4.07
C GLY A 21 10.10 2.39 -4.79
N VAL A 22 8.98 2.68 -4.11
CA VAL A 22 7.92 3.53 -4.68
C VAL A 22 8.39 4.97 -4.74
N ALA A 23 8.89 5.52 -3.65
CA ALA A 23 9.41 6.89 -3.61
C ALA A 23 10.51 7.10 -4.66
N TRP A 24 11.45 6.17 -4.77
CA TRP A 24 12.50 6.21 -5.79
C TRP A 24 11.94 6.20 -7.22
N MET A 25 10.98 5.33 -7.52
CA MET A 25 10.32 5.26 -8.83
C MET A 25 9.54 6.54 -9.16
N ARG A 26 9.09 7.27 -8.13
CA ARG A 26 8.46 8.60 -8.25
C ARG A 26 9.48 9.74 -8.33
N GLY A 27 10.78 9.43 -8.44
CA GLY A 27 11.86 10.41 -8.62
C GLY A 27 12.40 11.02 -7.32
N VAL A 28 12.02 10.49 -6.17
CA VAL A 28 12.60 10.94 -4.89
C VAL A 28 14.06 10.49 -4.80
N ASP A 29 14.95 11.43 -4.52
CA ASP A 29 16.35 11.13 -4.28
C ASP A 29 16.51 10.21 -3.06
N PRO A 30 17.19 9.06 -3.18
CA PRO A 30 17.49 8.18 -2.05
C PRO A 30 18.13 8.86 -0.85
N MET A 31 18.92 9.91 -1.07
CA MET A 31 19.50 10.70 0.01
C MET A 31 18.43 11.39 0.86
N LYS A 32 17.33 11.86 0.25
CA LYS A 32 16.20 12.44 0.97
C LYS A 32 15.49 11.43 1.87
N ILE A 33 15.37 10.18 1.40
CA ILE A 33 14.84 9.08 2.21
C ILE A 33 15.77 8.82 3.42
N MET A 34 17.10 8.79 3.19
CA MET A 34 18.07 8.62 4.28
C MET A 34 18.02 9.77 5.30
N GLU A 35 17.84 11.01 4.85
CA GLU A 35 17.68 12.18 5.73
C GLU A 35 16.52 12.01 6.70
N VAL A 36 15.36 11.46 6.23
CA VAL A 36 14.20 11.17 7.08
C VAL A 36 14.58 10.15 8.16
N TYR A 37 15.21 9.04 7.77
CA TYR A 37 15.59 7.99 8.73
C TYR A 37 16.72 8.38 9.68
N ARG A 38 17.49 9.40 9.34
CA ARG A 38 18.51 9.99 10.23
C ARG A 38 17.96 11.12 11.10
N GLY A 39 16.68 11.46 10.95
CA GLY A 39 16.05 12.56 11.69
C GLY A 39 16.56 13.96 11.28
N ILE A 40 17.17 14.08 10.10
CA ILE A 40 17.66 15.37 9.56
C ILE A 40 16.50 16.16 8.96
N SER A 41 15.54 15.47 8.36
CA SER A 41 14.35 16.05 7.76
C SER A 41 13.11 15.25 8.18
N ASN A 42 12.00 15.94 8.47
CA ASN A 42 10.73 15.29 8.80
C ASN A 42 9.91 14.94 7.54
N GLY A 43 9.99 15.75 6.49
CA GLY A 43 9.22 15.57 5.26
C GLY A 43 9.97 14.84 4.14
N GLY A 44 11.28 15.01 4.08
CA GLY A 44 12.17 14.40 3.10
C GLY A 44 12.10 15.04 1.71
N TRP A 45 10.90 15.17 1.14
CA TRP A 45 10.65 15.67 -0.22
C TRP A 45 9.32 16.43 -0.31
N ASP A 46 9.11 17.14 -1.42
CA ASP A 46 7.82 17.76 -1.75
C ASP A 46 6.87 16.70 -2.32
N PRO A 47 5.74 16.40 -1.65
CA PRO A 47 4.77 15.41 -2.12
C PRO A 47 4.15 15.76 -3.48
N LEU A 48 3.96 17.03 -3.77
CA LEU A 48 3.31 17.46 -5.01
C LEU A 48 4.26 17.33 -6.21
N GLU A 49 5.55 17.65 -6.02
CA GLU A 49 6.57 17.51 -7.05
C GLU A 49 6.73 16.05 -7.48
N HIS A 50 6.78 15.15 -6.50
CA HIS A 50 7.01 13.72 -6.74
C HIS A 50 5.73 12.90 -6.90
N ARG A 51 4.55 13.50 -6.69
CA ARG A 51 3.29 12.74 -6.66
C ARG A 51 3.37 11.53 -5.74
N CYS A 52 4.04 11.72 -4.62
CA CYS A 52 4.30 10.69 -3.61
C CYS A 52 4.27 11.33 -2.23
N ASN A 53 3.29 10.97 -1.41
CA ASN A 53 3.14 11.54 -0.08
C ASN A 53 4.36 11.23 0.80
N SER A 54 4.59 12.10 1.79
CA SER A 54 5.59 11.83 2.83
C SER A 54 5.26 10.55 3.58
N TYR A 55 6.28 9.90 4.14
CA TYR A 55 6.08 8.66 4.88
C TYR A 55 5.19 8.85 6.10
N THR A 56 4.30 7.88 6.29
CA THR A 56 3.40 7.83 7.43
C THR A 56 3.78 6.68 8.35
N ILE A 57 4.08 6.99 9.62
CA ILE A 57 4.40 6.00 10.65
C ILE A 57 3.12 5.48 11.31
N VAL A 58 2.07 6.30 11.39
CA VAL A 58 0.77 5.91 11.95
C VAL A 58 0.10 4.90 11.04
N ILE A 59 -0.08 3.68 11.54
CA ILE A 59 -0.54 2.54 10.75
C ILE A 59 -1.98 2.78 10.23
N GLY A 60 -2.16 2.70 8.91
CA GLY A 60 -3.47 2.83 8.24
C GLY A 60 -3.86 4.25 7.83
N ASN A 61 -3.27 5.28 8.43
CA ASN A 61 -3.65 6.68 8.18
C ASN A 61 -3.55 7.09 6.70
N GLN A 62 -2.55 6.63 5.97
CA GLN A 62 -2.37 6.93 4.55
C GLN A 62 -3.52 6.45 3.67
N VAL A 63 -4.29 5.48 4.14
CA VAL A 63 -5.43 4.93 3.38
C VAL A 63 -6.54 5.98 3.25
N LEU A 64 -6.94 6.60 4.35
CA LEU A 64 -7.94 7.68 4.33
C LEU A 64 -7.45 8.90 3.55
N ASN A 65 -6.17 9.25 3.68
CA ASN A 65 -5.58 10.35 2.90
C ASN A 65 -5.65 10.08 1.39
N GLY A 66 -5.31 8.85 0.96
CA GLY A 66 -5.38 8.45 -0.44
C GLY A 66 -6.80 8.40 -0.98
N VAL A 67 -7.76 7.94 -0.16
CA VAL A 67 -9.18 7.95 -0.53
C VAL A 67 -9.70 9.38 -0.67
N GLY A 68 -9.36 10.27 0.29
CA GLY A 68 -9.73 11.68 0.21
C GLY A 68 -9.17 12.38 -1.03
N TYR A 69 -7.90 12.10 -1.38
CA TYR A 69 -7.28 12.58 -2.61
C TYR A 69 -8.03 12.08 -3.85
N ALA A 70 -8.33 10.78 -3.91
CA ALA A 70 -9.06 10.17 -5.03
C ALA A 70 -10.47 10.77 -5.17
N MET A 71 -11.18 11.02 -4.07
CA MET A 71 -12.47 11.73 -4.10
C MET A 71 -12.30 13.15 -4.67
N GLY A 72 -11.20 13.83 -4.34
CA GLY A 72 -10.85 15.13 -4.94
C GLY A 72 -10.67 15.04 -6.46
N CYS A 73 -9.97 14.00 -6.95
CA CYS A 73 -9.83 13.77 -8.40
C CYS A 73 -11.19 13.64 -9.09
N THR A 74 -12.14 12.92 -8.48
CA THR A 74 -13.52 12.81 -9.01
C THR A 74 -14.23 14.17 -9.06
N LEU A 75 -14.09 14.99 -8.00
CA LEU A 75 -14.71 16.32 -7.94
C LEU A 75 -14.11 17.27 -8.99
N ASP A 76 -12.82 17.18 -9.22
CA ASP A 76 -12.08 17.97 -10.23
C ASP A 76 -12.25 17.45 -11.65
N GLN A 77 -12.97 16.32 -11.82
CA GLN A 77 -13.15 15.63 -13.11
C GLN A 77 -11.81 15.25 -13.77
N SER A 78 -10.83 14.88 -12.92
CA SER A 78 -9.51 14.42 -13.36
C SER A 78 -9.51 12.91 -13.61
N ASP A 79 -8.74 12.47 -14.60
CA ASP A 79 -8.50 11.05 -14.89
C ASP A 79 -7.41 10.44 -13.99
N ASP A 80 -6.92 11.17 -12.98
CA ASP A 80 -5.87 10.72 -12.10
C ASP A 80 -6.39 9.69 -11.08
N ALA A 81 -5.52 8.78 -10.65
CA ALA A 81 -5.82 7.80 -9.63
C ALA A 81 -4.86 7.90 -8.44
N ALA A 82 -5.30 7.40 -7.30
CA ALA A 82 -4.45 7.22 -6.13
C ALA A 82 -4.10 5.74 -5.92
N ILE A 83 -2.92 5.49 -5.33
CA ILE A 83 -2.57 4.18 -4.79
C ILE A 83 -2.14 4.32 -3.35
N THR A 84 -2.72 3.51 -2.46
CA THR A 84 -2.36 3.48 -1.03
C THR A 84 -1.68 2.17 -0.69
N TYR A 85 -0.58 2.24 0.06
CA TYR A 85 0.20 1.07 0.46
C TYR A 85 0.00 0.79 1.94
N PHE A 86 -0.16 -0.48 2.31
CA PHE A 86 -0.24 -0.90 3.72
C PHE A 86 0.13 -2.38 3.87
N GLY A 87 0.56 -2.75 5.07
CA GLY A 87 0.84 -4.15 5.40
C GLY A 87 -0.42 -4.90 5.86
N ASP A 88 -0.32 -6.22 5.95
CA ASP A 88 -1.38 -7.10 6.46
C ASP A 88 -1.85 -6.70 7.86
N GLY A 89 -0.93 -6.31 8.76
CA GLY A 89 -1.29 -5.84 10.10
C GLY A 89 -2.19 -4.59 10.11
N ALA A 90 -2.07 -3.72 9.11
CA ALA A 90 -2.90 -2.53 9.01
C ALA A 90 -4.37 -2.84 8.72
N THR A 91 -4.68 -4.02 8.18
CA THR A 91 -6.06 -4.43 7.91
C THR A 91 -6.93 -4.57 9.17
N ALA A 92 -6.31 -4.61 10.34
CA ALA A 92 -7.00 -4.59 11.63
C ALA A 92 -7.35 -3.18 12.13
N GLN A 93 -6.85 -2.12 11.46
CA GLN A 93 -7.15 -0.74 11.81
C GLN A 93 -8.51 -0.30 11.26
N GLY A 94 -9.23 0.54 12.03
CA GLY A 94 -10.50 1.12 11.62
C GLY A 94 -10.37 1.94 10.34
N ASP A 95 -9.36 2.82 10.29
CA ASP A 95 -9.09 3.72 9.16
C ASP A 95 -9.02 2.99 7.80
N VAL A 96 -8.45 1.78 7.77
CA VAL A 96 -8.39 0.97 6.53
C VAL A 96 -9.79 0.54 6.10
N ASN A 97 -10.61 0.07 7.05
CA ASN A 97 -11.98 -0.37 6.78
C ASN A 97 -12.89 0.80 6.40
N GLU A 98 -12.75 1.93 7.08
CA GLU A 98 -13.47 3.16 6.77
C GLU A 98 -13.07 3.68 5.37
N GLY A 99 -11.78 3.61 5.04
CA GLY A 99 -11.29 3.93 3.69
C GLY A 99 -11.95 3.06 2.62
N PHE A 100 -12.15 1.76 2.87
CA PHE A 100 -12.88 0.88 1.95
C PHE A 100 -14.34 1.30 1.79
N VAL A 101 -15.02 1.68 2.90
CA VAL A 101 -16.41 2.17 2.86
C VAL A 101 -16.50 3.44 2.03
N PHE A 102 -15.67 4.45 2.31
CA PHE A 102 -15.69 5.71 1.56
C PHE A 102 -15.37 5.50 0.09
N ALA A 103 -14.33 4.73 -0.22
CA ALA A 103 -13.94 4.49 -1.60
C ALA A 103 -15.04 3.78 -2.41
N SER A 104 -15.71 2.81 -1.80
CA SER A 104 -16.84 2.12 -2.43
C SER A 104 -18.05 3.03 -2.60
N THR A 105 -18.38 3.83 -1.56
CA THR A 105 -19.56 4.70 -1.57
C THR A 105 -19.48 5.78 -2.66
N PHE A 106 -18.29 6.27 -2.94
CA PHE A 106 -18.05 7.38 -3.87
C PHE A 106 -17.39 6.95 -5.18
N ASP A 107 -17.25 5.63 -5.43
CA ASP A 107 -16.54 5.08 -6.59
C ASP A 107 -15.16 5.74 -6.78
N ALA A 108 -14.48 6.03 -5.64
CA ALA A 108 -13.24 6.78 -5.65
C ALA A 108 -12.15 6.05 -6.49
N PRO A 109 -11.40 6.77 -7.35
CA PRO A 109 -10.37 6.18 -8.20
C PRO A 109 -9.10 5.85 -7.40
N VAL A 110 -9.19 4.82 -6.55
CA VAL A 110 -8.10 4.40 -5.66
C VAL A 110 -7.79 2.92 -5.76
N VAL A 111 -6.51 2.58 -5.73
CA VAL A 111 -6.01 1.21 -5.61
C VAL A 111 -5.47 1.02 -4.20
N PHE A 112 -6.00 0.03 -3.51
CA PHE A 112 -5.54 -0.42 -2.20
C PHE A 112 -4.50 -1.53 -2.40
N PHE A 113 -3.23 -1.27 -2.09
CA PHE A 113 -2.14 -2.22 -2.28
C PHE A 113 -1.67 -2.76 -0.92
N CYS A 114 -2.16 -3.94 -0.56
CA CYS A 114 -1.78 -4.63 0.67
C CYS A 114 -0.54 -5.49 0.43
N GLN A 115 0.57 -5.17 1.10
CA GLN A 115 1.78 -5.98 1.11
C GLN A 115 1.67 -7.02 2.24
N ASN A 116 1.07 -8.18 1.94
CA ASN A 116 0.89 -9.23 2.92
C ASN A 116 2.19 -10.03 3.07
N ASN A 117 3.03 -9.62 4.01
CA ASN A 117 4.26 -10.33 4.34
C ASN A 117 4.10 -11.35 5.47
N GLN A 118 2.84 -11.63 5.86
CA GLN A 118 2.39 -12.63 6.82
C GLN A 118 2.79 -12.34 8.28
N TRP A 119 3.31 -11.14 8.57
CA TRP A 119 3.76 -10.78 9.93
C TRP A 119 3.44 -9.32 10.28
N ALA A 120 2.61 -9.12 11.29
CA ALA A 120 2.44 -7.83 11.97
C ALA A 120 3.41 -7.77 13.16
N ILE A 121 4.64 -7.31 12.93
CA ILE A 121 5.77 -7.36 13.88
C ILE A 121 6.02 -8.81 14.33
N SER A 122 5.56 -9.18 15.52
CA SER A 122 5.70 -10.52 16.13
C SER A 122 4.45 -11.40 15.99
N GLN A 123 3.37 -10.86 15.42
CA GLN A 123 2.10 -11.56 15.29
C GLN A 123 1.95 -12.13 13.88
N PRO A 124 1.87 -13.46 13.68
CA PRO A 124 1.58 -14.03 12.37
C PRO A 124 0.17 -13.64 11.93
N SER A 125 0.02 -13.30 10.63
CA SER A 125 -1.25 -12.80 10.09
C SER A 125 -2.40 -13.79 10.19
N GLU A 126 -2.15 -15.10 10.16
CA GLU A 126 -3.15 -16.17 10.32
C GLU A 126 -3.97 -16.07 11.64
N LYS A 127 -3.43 -15.41 12.66
CA LYS A 127 -4.12 -15.23 13.94
C LYS A 127 -5.24 -14.19 13.85
N PHE A 128 -5.11 -13.17 13.03
CA PHE A 128 -6.09 -12.08 12.90
C PHE A 128 -6.73 -11.99 11.50
N VAL A 129 -6.14 -12.60 10.48
CA VAL A 129 -6.70 -12.71 9.14
C VAL A 129 -7.32 -14.10 8.96
N LYS A 130 -8.65 -14.21 9.11
CA LYS A 130 -9.37 -15.49 8.98
C LYS A 130 -9.86 -15.75 7.56
N THR A 131 -9.94 -14.73 6.74
CA THR A 131 -10.28 -14.79 5.32
C THR A 131 -9.17 -14.09 4.55
N PRO A 132 -8.73 -14.58 3.39
CA PRO A 132 -7.74 -13.89 2.56
C PRO A 132 -8.09 -12.42 2.39
N ILE A 133 -7.10 -11.54 2.52
CA ILE A 133 -7.34 -10.08 2.61
C ILE A 133 -8.06 -9.58 1.36
N TYR A 134 -7.69 -10.05 0.16
CA TYR A 134 -8.32 -9.61 -1.08
C TYR A 134 -9.83 -9.90 -1.12
N LYS A 135 -10.29 -10.97 -0.47
CA LYS A 135 -11.73 -11.32 -0.39
C LYS A 135 -12.55 -10.36 0.48
N ARG A 136 -11.88 -9.56 1.32
CA ARG A 136 -12.60 -8.55 2.12
C ARG A 136 -13.25 -7.49 1.23
N ALA A 137 -12.66 -7.21 0.06
CA ALA A 137 -13.21 -6.28 -0.91
C ALA A 137 -14.64 -6.62 -1.35
N ASP A 138 -14.97 -7.92 -1.43
CA ASP A 138 -16.32 -8.39 -1.79
C ASP A 138 -17.37 -7.87 -0.80
N GLY A 139 -17.03 -7.83 0.50
CA GLY A 139 -17.91 -7.31 1.54
C GLY A 139 -18.15 -5.80 1.46
N PHE A 140 -17.28 -5.07 0.78
CA PHE A 140 -17.41 -3.63 0.53
C PHE A 140 -17.90 -3.30 -0.88
N GLY A 141 -18.15 -4.31 -1.74
CA GLY A 141 -18.77 -4.15 -3.05
C GLY A 141 -17.81 -3.79 -4.19
N PHE A 142 -16.51 -4.03 -4.04
CA PHE A 142 -15.53 -3.81 -5.10
C PHE A 142 -14.57 -5.02 -5.27
N PRO A 143 -13.85 -5.15 -6.39
CA PRO A 143 -13.02 -6.32 -6.65
C PRO A 143 -11.77 -6.37 -5.79
N GLY A 144 -11.42 -7.59 -5.37
CA GLY A 144 -10.15 -7.93 -4.75
C GLY A 144 -9.35 -8.92 -5.61
N VAL A 145 -8.02 -8.76 -5.65
CA VAL A 145 -7.11 -9.58 -6.45
C VAL A 145 -5.94 -10.04 -5.58
N LEU A 146 -5.64 -11.34 -5.63
CA LEU A 146 -4.42 -11.92 -5.06
C LEU A 146 -3.34 -11.98 -6.14
N VAL A 147 -2.13 -11.57 -5.81
CA VAL A 147 -0.96 -11.65 -6.69
C VAL A 147 0.26 -12.15 -5.91
N ASP A 148 1.15 -12.90 -6.56
CA ASP A 148 2.48 -13.17 -6.02
C ASP A 148 3.27 -11.85 -5.93
N GLY A 149 3.49 -11.39 -4.71
CA GLY A 149 4.21 -10.13 -4.43
C GLY A 149 5.69 -10.16 -4.80
N ASN A 150 6.24 -11.34 -5.10
CA ASN A 150 7.63 -11.52 -5.53
C ASN A 150 7.75 -11.57 -7.07
N ASP A 151 6.66 -11.72 -7.81
CA ASP A 151 6.65 -11.63 -9.28
C ASP A 151 6.36 -10.19 -9.72
N ILE A 152 7.42 -9.49 -10.12
CA ILE A 152 7.33 -8.08 -10.52
C ILE A 152 6.42 -7.88 -11.75
N LEU A 153 6.41 -8.83 -12.70
CA LEU A 153 5.60 -8.71 -13.92
C LEU A 153 4.11 -8.92 -13.61
N ALA A 154 3.80 -9.88 -12.75
CA ALA A 154 2.44 -10.10 -12.27
C ALA A 154 1.94 -8.86 -11.49
N VAL A 155 2.76 -8.29 -10.60
CA VAL A 155 2.43 -7.06 -9.86
C VAL A 155 2.17 -5.88 -10.79
N ILE A 156 3.00 -5.68 -11.83
CA ILE A 156 2.78 -4.63 -12.84
C ILE A 156 1.43 -4.84 -13.53
N ALA A 157 1.16 -6.05 -14.01
CA ALA A 157 -0.04 -6.35 -14.79
C ALA A 157 -1.32 -6.11 -13.98
N VAL A 158 -1.39 -6.63 -12.73
CA VAL A 158 -2.58 -6.46 -11.89
C VAL A 158 -2.77 -5.02 -11.44
N THR A 159 -1.67 -4.32 -11.12
CA THR A 159 -1.74 -2.92 -10.69
C THR A 159 -2.18 -2.02 -11.84
N LYS A 160 -1.63 -2.23 -13.06
CA LYS A 160 -2.07 -1.50 -14.24
C LYS A 160 -3.56 -1.66 -14.47
N LYS A 161 -4.07 -2.90 -14.46
CA LYS A 161 -5.49 -3.18 -14.64
C LYS A 161 -6.36 -2.51 -13.56
N ALA A 162 -5.90 -2.49 -12.31
CA ALA A 162 -6.61 -1.84 -11.21
C ALA A 162 -6.65 -0.31 -11.37
N LEU A 163 -5.54 0.30 -11.80
CA LEU A 163 -5.45 1.74 -12.06
C LEU A 163 -6.30 2.14 -13.28
N ASP A 164 -6.26 1.35 -14.38
CA ASP A 164 -7.10 1.59 -15.56
C ASP A 164 -8.59 1.55 -15.19
N ARG A 165 -8.98 0.59 -14.32
CA ARG A 165 -10.33 0.52 -13.77
C ARG A 165 -10.69 1.77 -12.95
N ALA A 166 -9.81 2.19 -12.06
CA ALA A 166 -10.00 3.37 -11.22
C ALA A 166 -10.21 4.63 -12.08
N ARG A 167 -9.32 4.88 -13.06
CA ARG A 167 -9.41 6.02 -13.98
C ARG A 167 -10.67 6.01 -14.84
N SER A 168 -11.20 4.83 -15.17
CA SER A 168 -12.46 4.72 -15.94
C SER A 168 -13.72 5.02 -15.11
N GLY A 169 -13.56 5.41 -13.83
CA GLY A 169 -14.70 5.66 -12.94
C GLY A 169 -15.39 4.39 -12.44
N ALA A 170 -14.76 3.22 -12.61
CA ALA A 170 -15.35 1.95 -12.18
C ALA A 170 -15.07 1.62 -10.69
N GLY A 171 -14.51 2.58 -9.95
CA GLY A 171 -14.28 2.51 -8.51
C GLY A 171 -13.00 1.76 -8.10
N PRO A 172 -12.85 1.49 -6.79
CA PRO A 172 -11.60 0.98 -6.21
C PRO A 172 -11.32 -0.49 -6.53
N THR A 173 -10.08 -0.90 -6.25
CA THR A 173 -9.63 -2.30 -6.29
C THR A 173 -8.69 -2.57 -5.12
N LEU A 174 -8.85 -3.71 -4.43
CA LEU A 174 -7.90 -4.19 -3.42
C LEU A 174 -6.97 -5.23 -4.06
N ILE A 175 -5.66 -4.98 -4.02
CA ILE A 175 -4.63 -5.93 -4.40
C ILE A 175 -3.97 -6.46 -3.12
N GLU A 176 -3.99 -7.77 -2.92
CA GLU A 176 -3.18 -8.45 -1.93
C GLU A 176 -1.93 -9.00 -2.61
N ALA A 177 -0.78 -8.34 -2.40
CA ALA A 177 0.52 -8.82 -2.84
C ALA A 177 1.08 -9.75 -1.76
N PHE A 178 0.97 -11.05 -2.02
CA PHE A 178 1.37 -12.10 -1.08
C PHE A 178 2.88 -12.32 -1.15
N THR A 179 3.56 -12.18 -0.02
CA THR A 179 5.01 -12.34 0.11
C THR A 179 5.36 -12.87 1.50
N TYR A 180 6.62 -12.86 1.87
CA TYR A 180 7.06 -13.29 3.20
C TYR A 180 8.17 -12.41 3.74
N ARG A 181 8.06 -11.99 5.00
CA ARG A 181 9.13 -11.25 5.69
C ARG A 181 10.16 -12.21 6.25
N MET A 182 11.30 -12.34 5.62
CA MET A 182 12.39 -13.20 6.06
C MET A 182 13.19 -12.63 7.23
N GLY A 183 13.39 -11.32 7.27
CA GLY A 183 14.19 -10.63 8.29
C GLY A 183 13.39 -10.16 9.50
N ALA A 184 14.08 -9.49 10.40
CA ALA A 184 13.49 -8.77 11.52
C ALA A 184 12.60 -7.62 11.04
N HIS A 185 11.61 -7.22 11.85
CA HIS A 185 10.73 -6.09 11.52
C HIS A 185 11.49 -4.75 11.56
N THR A 186 12.34 -4.57 12.56
CA THR A 186 13.20 -3.39 12.75
C THR A 186 14.56 -3.82 13.29
N THR A 187 15.48 -2.87 13.40
CA THR A 187 16.82 -3.11 14.00
C THR A 187 16.76 -3.49 15.47
N SER A 188 15.68 -3.16 16.18
CA SER A 188 15.45 -3.50 17.58
C SER A 188 14.61 -4.77 17.78
N ASP A 189 14.14 -5.39 16.68
CA ASP A 189 13.32 -6.61 16.71
C ASP A 189 14.22 -7.85 16.70
N ASP A 190 13.82 -8.85 17.50
CA ASP A 190 14.46 -10.16 17.53
C ASP A 190 13.45 -11.25 17.12
N PRO A 191 13.45 -11.67 15.85
CA PRO A 191 12.49 -12.64 15.33
C PRO A 191 12.64 -14.04 15.96
N THR A 192 13.78 -14.37 16.57
CA THR A 192 13.97 -15.67 17.22
C THR A 192 13.05 -15.88 18.43
N ARG A 193 12.50 -14.79 18.97
CA ARG A 193 11.56 -14.84 20.10
C ARG A 193 10.15 -15.27 19.73
N TYR A 194 9.78 -15.25 18.44
CA TYR A 194 8.41 -15.52 18.00
C TYR A 194 8.30 -16.35 16.72
N ARG A 195 9.42 -16.61 16.01
CA ARG A 195 9.46 -17.38 14.77
C ARG A 195 10.53 -18.47 14.85
N HIS A 196 10.21 -19.66 14.39
CA HIS A 196 11.18 -20.76 14.31
C HIS A 196 12.02 -20.68 13.03
N GLU A 197 13.27 -21.13 13.09
CA GLU A 197 14.18 -21.13 11.92
C GLU A 197 13.63 -21.95 10.77
N ASN A 198 12.91 -23.06 11.07
CA ASN A 198 12.27 -23.91 10.07
C ASN A 198 11.21 -23.20 9.22
N ASP A 199 10.63 -22.11 9.74
CA ASP A 199 9.62 -21.32 9.01
C ASP A 199 10.24 -20.56 7.80
N LEU A 200 11.57 -20.49 7.73
CA LEU A 200 12.30 -19.87 6.63
C LEU A 200 12.72 -20.85 5.54
N GLN A 201 12.52 -22.16 5.75
CA GLN A 201 12.96 -23.21 4.83
C GLN A 201 11.83 -23.73 3.93
N ASN A 202 10.60 -23.35 4.20
CA ASN A 202 9.38 -23.66 3.44
C ASN A 202 8.91 -22.45 2.62
#